data_b76fa6760e03ac6d415c6de69aeb3434
#
_entry.id   b76fa6760e03ac6d415c6de69aeb3434
#
_cell.length_a   1.000
_cell.length_b   1.000
_cell.length_c   1.000
_cell.angle_alpha   90.00
_cell.angle_beta   90.00
_cell.angle_gamma   90.00
#
_symmetry.space_group_name_H-M   'P 1'
#
loop_
_entity.id
_entity.type
_entity.pdbx_description
1 polymer ?
#
loop_
_entity_poly.entity_id
_entity_poly.type
_entity_poly.pdbx_seq_one_letter_code
_entity_poly.pdbx_strand_id
1 'polypeptide(L)'
;MALTWTIIWWCLLLVILVNEIAAIYTVFREKRDIAATWAWLLVLTLIPGFGFILYAFFGRKLPHKQLARIKSQTQLKLKQALERQKQQFINMPKPKDQTVQIYRRTVMLFQSIDDSFLTRHNAVNIFTNGNALFKKIFDDIAAAKKSIHIEFYTIYNDQIGNELRTLLEQKAAEGVEVRVLYDSWGSMGVWPSFYDHLREVGGYAAPFLMSQSNFFDFRINYRDHRKIVVIDGEIGYVGGFNVGDQYLGRVPKFGPWRDTHLRIVGGGVYGLQRRFIGDWNASM
;
A
#
# COMPACT_ATOMS: atom_id res chain seq x y z
N MET A 1 -10.73 -23.11 55.06
CA MET A 1 -10.39 -23.76 53.77
C MET A 1 -11.57 -23.81 52.78
N ALA A 2 -12.75 -24.37 53.15
CA ALA A 2 -13.89 -24.45 52.20
C ALA A 2 -14.38 -23.10 51.69
N LEU A 3 -14.51 -22.09 52.57
CA LEU A 3 -14.97 -20.73 52.20
C LEU A 3 -13.98 -20.04 51.23
N THR A 4 -12.69 -20.18 51.43
CA THR A 4 -11.66 -19.61 50.54
C THR A 4 -11.71 -20.25 49.15
N TRP A 5 -11.91 -21.55 49.01
CA TRP A 5 -12.10 -22.20 47.72
C TRP A 5 -13.39 -21.76 47.01
N THR A 6 -14.48 -21.60 47.75
CA THR A 6 -15.74 -21.08 47.18
C THR A 6 -15.57 -19.67 46.62
N ILE A 7 -14.91 -18.77 47.35
CA ILE A 7 -14.64 -17.42 46.86
C ILE A 7 -13.77 -17.42 45.60
N ILE A 8 -12.71 -18.26 45.56
CA ILE A 8 -11.84 -18.40 44.39
C ILE A 8 -12.66 -18.85 43.17
N TRP A 9 -13.54 -19.84 43.33
CA TRP A 9 -14.39 -20.31 42.24
C TRP A 9 -15.34 -19.25 41.72
N TRP A 10 -15.97 -18.46 42.58
CA TRP A 10 -16.83 -17.36 42.15
C TRP A 10 -16.05 -16.27 41.44
N CYS A 11 -14.85 -15.95 41.89
CA CYS A 11 -13.96 -14.98 41.19
C CYS A 11 -13.56 -15.48 39.81
N LEU A 12 -13.21 -16.78 39.67
CA LEU A 12 -12.88 -17.39 38.37
C LEU A 12 -14.07 -17.36 37.41
N LEU A 13 -15.26 -17.73 37.89
CA LEU A 13 -16.48 -17.64 37.06
C LEU A 13 -16.80 -16.22 36.62
N LEU A 14 -16.62 -15.24 37.50
CA LEU A 14 -16.82 -13.83 37.15
C LEU A 14 -15.82 -13.38 36.08
N VAL A 15 -14.54 -13.76 36.19
CA VAL A 15 -13.52 -13.42 35.21
C VAL A 15 -13.84 -14.04 33.86
N ILE A 16 -14.26 -15.32 33.82
CA ILE A 16 -14.69 -15.99 32.59
C ILE A 16 -15.90 -15.25 31.98
N LEU A 17 -16.92 -14.93 32.77
CA LEU A 17 -18.11 -14.24 32.28
C LEU A 17 -17.76 -12.89 31.68
N VAL A 18 -16.91 -12.11 32.35
CA VAL A 18 -16.45 -10.80 31.86
C VAL A 18 -15.67 -10.97 30.56
N ASN A 19 -14.81 -12.01 30.47
CA ASN A 19 -14.08 -12.34 29.24
C ASN A 19 -15.03 -12.65 28.09
N GLU A 20 -16.07 -13.48 28.30
CA GLU A 20 -17.05 -13.83 27.26
C GLU A 20 -17.83 -12.62 26.76
N ILE A 21 -18.31 -11.80 27.68
CA ILE A 21 -19.03 -10.57 27.32
C ILE A 21 -18.12 -9.63 26.51
N ALA A 22 -16.86 -9.44 26.95
CA ALA A 22 -15.88 -8.63 26.25
C ALA A 22 -15.54 -9.20 24.87
N ALA A 23 -15.42 -10.53 24.73
CA ALA A 23 -15.17 -11.21 23.47
C ALA A 23 -16.32 -10.99 22.47
N ILE A 24 -17.55 -11.23 22.90
CA ILE A 24 -18.76 -11.00 22.09
C ILE A 24 -18.83 -9.53 21.65
N TYR A 25 -18.71 -8.59 22.58
CA TYR A 25 -18.73 -7.16 22.26
C TYR A 25 -17.64 -6.78 21.26
N THR A 26 -16.42 -7.24 21.47
CA THR A 26 -15.26 -6.92 20.63
C THR A 26 -15.43 -7.41 19.20
N VAL A 27 -15.92 -8.64 19.03
CA VAL A 27 -16.08 -9.25 17.70
C VAL A 27 -17.25 -8.64 16.93
N PHE A 28 -18.40 -8.43 17.60
CA PHE A 28 -19.61 -7.91 16.95
C PHE A 28 -19.61 -6.39 16.74
N ARG A 29 -18.71 -5.67 17.41
CA ARG A 29 -18.52 -4.23 17.14
C ARG A 29 -18.11 -3.93 15.71
N GLU A 30 -17.44 -4.85 15.02
CA GLU A 30 -16.95 -4.68 13.68
C GLU A 30 -17.64 -5.64 12.70
N LYS A 31 -18.12 -5.12 11.57
CA LYS A 31 -18.69 -5.96 10.50
C LYS A 31 -17.59 -6.84 9.88
N ARG A 32 -17.72 -8.15 10.01
CA ARG A 32 -16.81 -9.17 9.49
C ARG A 32 -17.59 -10.20 8.66
N ASP A 33 -16.84 -10.98 7.87
CA ASP A 33 -17.40 -12.21 7.33
C ASP A 33 -17.66 -13.23 8.46
N ILE A 34 -18.53 -14.19 8.17
CA ILE A 34 -19.00 -15.16 9.17
C ILE A 34 -17.83 -16.01 9.70
N ALA A 35 -16.94 -16.47 8.81
CA ALA A 35 -15.82 -17.33 9.20
C ALA A 35 -14.85 -16.61 10.14
N ALA A 36 -14.48 -15.36 9.82
CA ALA A 36 -13.63 -14.55 10.68
C ALA A 36 -14.30 -14.21 12.03
N THR A 37 -15.63 -14.03 12.06
CA THR A 37 -16.39 -13.81 13.30
C THR A 37 -16.25 -15.00 14.24
N TRP A 38 -16.51 -16.23 13.75
CA TRP A 38 -16.40 -17.45 14.53
C TRP A 38 -14.96 -17.74 14.95
N ALA A 39 -13.99 -17.54 14.05
CA ALA A 39 -12.58 -17.75 14.39
C ALA A 39 -12.13 -16.84 15.55
N TRP A 40 -12.51 -15.57 15.55
CA TRP A 40 -12.17 -14.66 16.64
C TRP A 40 -12.93 -14.92 17.93
N LEU A 41 -14.20 -15.33 17.85
CA LEU A 41 -14.93 -15.77 19.05
C LEU A 41 -14.21 -16.94 19.71
N LEU A 42 -13.85 -17.99 18.93
CA LEU A 42 -13.11 -19.14 19.46
C LEU A 42 -11.77 -18.72 20.09
N VAL A 43 -10.98 -17.88 19.45
CA VAL A 43 -9.69 -17.42 19.99
C VAL A 43 -9.87 -16.68 21.31
N LEU A 44 -10.82 -15.75 21.38
CA LEU A 44 -11.05 -14.92 22.56
C LEU A 44 -11.62 -15.72 23.74
N THR A 45 -12.49 -16.73 23.44
CA THR A 45 -13.08 -17.61 24.44
C THR A 45 -12.10 -18.65 24.96
N LEU A 46 -11.36 -19.34 24.07
CA LEU A 46 -10.46 -20.42 24.45
C LEU A 46 -9.12 -19.95 25.05
N ILE A 47 -8.71 -18.74 24.74
CA ILE A 47 -7.43 -18.16 25.20
C ILE A 47 -7.71 -16.81 25.89
N PRO A 48 -8.37 -16.81 27.05
CA PRO A 48 -8.76 -15.58 27.74
C PRO A 48 -7.54 -14.72 28.08
N GLY A 49 -7.67 -13.40 27.91
CA GLY A 49 -6.58 -12.45 28.10
C GLY A 49 -5.62 -12.39 26.92
N PHE A 50 -4.90 -13.47 26.63
CA PHE A 50 -3.94 -13.53 25.52
C PHE A 50 -4.64 -13.41 24.14
N GLY A 51 -5.85 -13.93 24.02
CA GLY A 51 -6.69 -13.78 22.82
C GLY A 51 -6.93 -12.31 22.44
N PHE A 52 -7.09 -11.41 23.43
CA PHE A 52 -7.25 -9.96 23.16
C PHE A 52 -5.95 -9.32 22.65
N ILE A 53 -4.80 -9.84 23.07
CA ILE A 53 -3.50 -9.41 22.53
C ILE A 53 -3.43 -9.81 21.05
N LEU A 54 -3.70 -11.07 20.73
CA LEU A 54 -3.76 -11.55 19.35
C LEU A 54 -4.76 -10.75 18.51
N TYR A 55 -5.94 -10.45 19.08
CA TYR A 55 -6.95 -9.64 18.40
C TYR A 55 -6.47 -8.22 18.14
N ALA A 56 -5.73 -7.60 19.05
CA ALA A 56 -5.19 -6.26 18.87
C ALA A 56 -4.21 -6.19 17.68
N PHE A 57 -3.42 -7.26 17.47
CA PHE A 57 -2.45 -7.35 16.38
C PHE A 57 -3.07 -7.78 15.04
N PHE A 58 -3.92 -8.78 15.06
CA PHE A 58 -4.40 -9.43 13.84
C PHE A 58 -5.88 -9.17 13.54
N GLY A 59 -6.64 -8.83 14.57
CA GLY A 59 -8.10 -8.71 14.48
C GLY A 59 -8.61 -7.32 14.11
N ARG A 60 -7.90 -6.26 14.45
CA ARG A 60 -8.40 -4.88 14.27
C ARG A 60 -8.49 -4.48 12.80
N LYS A 61 -9.62 -3.88 12.42
CA LYS A 61 -9.84 -3.28 11.10
C LYS A 61 -9.43 -1.81 11.09
N LEU A 62 -9.22 -1.29 9.87
CA LEU A 62 -9.00 0.14 9.66
C LEU A 62 -10.22 0.95 10.13
N PRO A 63 -10.02 2.11 10.76
CA PRO A 63 -11.12 3.02 11.10
C PRO A 63 -11.92 3.38 9.84
N HIS A 64 -13.24 3.48 10.00
CA HIS A 64 -14.15 3.85 8.90
C HIS A 64 -13.72 5.15 8.18
N LYS A 65 -13.16 6.12 8.91
CA LYS A 65 -12.63 7.37 8.33
C LYS A 65 -11.47 7.12 7.35
N GLN A 66 -10.51 6.24 7.67
CA GLN A 66 -9.40 5.91 6.78
C GLN A 66 -9.89 5.10 5.57
N LEU A 67 -10.77 4.12 5.78
CA LEU A 67 -11.44 3.41 4.68
C LEU A 67 -12.25 4.34 3.77
N ALA A 68 -12.95 5.33 4.36
CA ALA A 68 -13.67 6.33 3.60
C ALA A 68 -12.71 7.23 2.79
N ARG A 69 -11.57 7.65 3.36
CA ARG A 69 -10.54 8.41 2.63
C ARG A 69 -9.98 7.63 1.45
N ILE A 70 -9.68 6.33 1.59
CA ILE A 70 -9.24 5.47 0.50
C ILE A 70 -10.32 5.38 -0.58
N LYS A 71 -11.60 5.27 -0.19
CA LYS A 71 -12.75 5.10 -1.12
C LYS A 71 -13.29 6.41 -1.71
N SER A 72 -13.25 7.52 -0.97
CA SER A 72 -13.88 8.80 -1.37
C SER A 72 -13.13 9.55 -2.48
N GLN A 73 -11.96 9.09 -2.84
CA GLN A 73 -11.10 9.75 -3.84
C GLN A 73 -11.53 9.54 -5.29
N THR A 74 -12.61 8.81 -5.52
CA THR A 74 -13.23 8.80 -6.83
C THR A 74 -14.08 10.06 -6.95
N GLN A 75 -13.46 11.13 -7.40
CA GLN A 75 -14.20 12.38 -7.67
C GLN A 75 -15.36 12.10 -8.62
N LEU A 76 -16.49 12.75 -8.39
CA LEU A 76 -17.72 12.57 -9.19
C LEU A 76 -17.45 12.71 -10.70
N LYS A 77 -16.61 13.67 -11.10
CA LYS A 77 -16.18 13.87 -12.49
C LYS A 77 -15.46 12.65 -13.08
N LEU A 78 -14.63 11.97 -12.28
CA LEU A 78 -13.92 10.77 -12.71
C LEU A 78 -14.86 9.60 -12.93
N LYS A 79 -15.83 9.38 -12.05
CA LYS A 79 -16.88 8.37 -12.22
C LYS A 79 -17.70 8.62 -13.48
N GLN A 80 -18.08 9.88 -13.72
CA GLN A 80 -18.81 10.25 -14.94
C GLN A 80 -17.98 9.99 -16.20
N ALA A 81 -16.68 10.31 -16.19
CA ALA A 81 -15.79 10.04 -17.33
C ALA A 81 -15.63 8.54 -17.58
N LEU A 82 -15.49 7.74 -16.52
CA LEU A 82 -15.40 6.29 -16.60
C LEU A 82 -16.71 5.69 -17.16
N GLU A 83 -17.86 6.11 -16.64
CA GLU A 83 -19.15 5.64 -17.13
C GLU A 83 -19.36 6.00 -18.62
N ARG A 84 -18.97 7.20 -19.04
CA ARG A 84 -18.99 7.56 -20.48
C ARG A 84 -18.09 6.63 -21.30
N GLN A 85 -16.87 6.34 -20.84
CA GLN A 85 -15.98 5.42 -21.55
C GLN A 85 -16.55 3.99 -21.59
N LYS A 86 -17.15 3.49 -20.50
CA LYS A 86 -17.82 2.19 -20.44
C LYS A 86 -18.96 2.13 -21.47
N GLN A 87 -19.83 3.12 -21.49
CA GLN A 87 -20.95 3.18 -22.44
C GLN A 87 -20.47 3.25 -23.89
N GLN A 88 -19.48 4.08 -24.18
CA GLN A 88 -18.87 4.15 -25.51
C GLN A 88 -18.29 2.80 -25.92
N PHE A 89 -17.64 2.09 -25.00
CA PHE A 89 -17.01 0.81 -25.27
C PHE A 89 -18.04 -0.31 -25.47
N ILE A 90 -19.13 -0.32 -24.68
CA ILE A 90 -20.27 -1.27 -24.84
C ILE A 90 -20.95 -1.08 -26.18
N ASN A 91 -21.24 0.18 -26.55
CA ASN A 91 -21.97 0.54 -27.76
C ASN A 91 -21.12 0.47 -29.04
N MET A 92 -19.80 0.27 -28.91
CA MET A 92 -18.89 0.16 -30.05
C MET A 92 -18.99 -1.25 -30.68
N PRO A 93 -19.56 -1.41 -31.92
CA PRO A 93 -19.78 -2.74 -32.51
C PRO A 93 -18.46 -3.51 -32.68
N LYS A 94 -17.45 -2.85 -33.23
CA LYS A 94 -16.07 -3.38 -33.37
C LYS A 94 -15.06 -2.29 -33.12
N PRO A 95 -14.19 -2.41 -32.08
CA PRO A 95 -13.05 -1.55 -31.92
C PRO A 95 -12.13 -1.63 -33.17
N LYS A 96 -11.60 -0.49 -33.62
CA LYS A 96 -10.66 -0.49 -34.75
C LYS A 96 -9.33 -1.20 -34.42
N ASP A 97 -8.94 -1.19 -33.15
CA ASP A 97 -7.72 -1.85 -32.65
C ASP A 97 -7.98 -3.34 -32.45
N GLN A 98 -7.24 -4.18 -33.17
CA GLN A 98 -7.37 -5.64 -33.11
C GLN A 98 -7.07 -6.20 -31.71
N THR A 99 -6.10 -5.64 -30.98
CA THR A 99 -5.77 -6.04 -29.61
C THR A 99 -6.95 -5.79 -28.69
N VAL A 100 -7.60 -4.63 -28.81
CA VAL A 100 -8.80 -4.29 -28.04
C VAL A 100 -9.97 -5.20 -28.38
N GLN A 101 -10.09 -5.66 -29.64
CA GLN A 101 -11.10 -6.66 -30.02
C GLN A 101 -10.88 -7.99 -29.33
N ILE A 102 -9.63 -8.50 -29.36
CA ILE A 102 -9.25 -9.77 -28.74
C ILE A 102 -9.51 -9.74 -27.24
N TYR A 103 -9.09 -8.66 -26.57
CA TYR A 103 -9.19 -8.53 -25.12
C TYR A 103 -10.42 -7.76 -24.64
N ARG A 104 -11.46 -7.62 -25.48
CA ARG A 104 -12.67 -6.85 -25.15
C ARG A 104 -13.30 -7.25 -23.82
N ARG A 105 -13.44 -8.55 -23.56
CA ARG A 105 -14.02 -9.07 -22.30
C ARG A 105 -13.16 -8.70 -21.10
N THR A 106 -11.85 -8.78 -21.22
CA THR A 106 -10.88 -8.40 -20.17
C THR A 106 -10.97 -6.91 -19.86
N VAL A 107 -11.04 -6.06 -20.90
CA VAL A 107 -11.23 -4.60 -20.71
C VAL A 107 -12.52 -4.31 -19.97
N MET A 108 -13.65 -4.91 -20.39
CA MET A 108 -14.95 -4.72 -19.73
C MET A 108 -14.93 -5.20 -18.28
N LEU A 109 -14.25 -6.32 -17.99
CA LEU A 109 -14.08 -6.84 -16.65
C LEU A 109 -13.37 -5.85 -15.75
N PHE A 110 -12.19 -5.35 -16.14
CA PHE A 110 -11.42 -4.39 -15.34
C PHE A 110 -12.15 -3.04 -15.20
N GLN A 111 -12.88 -2.59 -16.21
CA GLN A 111 -13.73 -1.41 -16.09
C GLN A 111 -14.86 -1.57 -15.07
N SER A 112 -15.40 -2.80 -14.92
CA SER A 112 -16.51 -3.06 -13.99
C SER A 112 -16.07 -3.34 -12.56
N ILE A 113 -14.91 -3.99 -12.36
CA ILE A 113 -14.46 -4.42 -11.03
C ILE A 113 -13.63 -3.32 -10.34
N ASP A 114 -12.75 -2.65 -11.09
CA ASP A 114 -11.70 -1.80 -10.52
C ASP A 114 -11.78 -0.34 -11.01
N ASP A 115 -12.86 0.03 -11.66
CA ASP A 115 -13.01 1.38 -12.21
C ASP A 115 -11.80 1.82 -13.07
N SER A 116 -11.22 0.89 -13.81
CA SER A 116 -10.02 1.11 -14.62
C SER A 116 -10.35 1.78 -15.95
N PHE A 117 -9.55 2.78 -16.34
CA PHE A 117 -9.64 3.38 -17.67
C PHE A 117 -8.87 2.55 -18.70
N LEU A 118 -9.47 2.37 -19.87
CA LEU A 118 -8.73 1.95 -21.05
C LEU A 118 -7.92 3.13 -21.58
N THR A 119 -6.60 3.00 -21.57
CA THR A 119 -5.68 4.03 -22.09
C THR A 119 -5.00 3.55 -23.36
N ARG A 120 -4.61 4.48 -24.22
CA ARG A 120 -3.94 4.23 -25.49
C ARG A 120 -2.65 5.00 -25.58
N HIS A 121 -1.84 4.66 -26.59
CA HIS A 121 -0.56 5.33 -26.84
C HIS A 121 0.40 5.29 -25.63
N ASN A 122 0.48 4.12 -25.02
CA ASN A 122 1.44 3.89 -23.93
C ASN A 122 2.70 3.23 -24.50
N ALA A 123 3.86 3.80 -24.17
CA ALA A 123 5.13 3.10 -24.35
C ALA A 123 5.44 2.30 -23.07
N VAL A 124 5.74 1.02 -23.22
CA VAL A 124 6.01 0.12 -22.08
C VAL A 124 7.37 -0.53 -22.26
N ASN A 125 8.23 -0.37 -21.25
CA ASN A 125 9.50 -1.09 -21.14
C ASN A 125 9.39 -2.11 -20.00
N ILE A 126 9.94 -3.31 -20.20
CA ILE A 126 9.95 -4.39 -19.20
C ILE A 126 11.37 -4.56 -18.69
N PHE A 127 11.55 -4.51 -17.38
CA PHE A 127 12.82 -4.76 -16.71
C PHE A 127 12.73 -6.05 -15.91
N THR A 128 13.73 -6.92 -16.06
CA THR A 128 13.89 -8.16 -15.28
C THR A 128 15.16 -8.19 -14.46
N ASN A 129 15.95 -7.11 -14.55
CA ASN A 129 17.23 -6.93 -13.85
C ASN A 129 17.19 -5.64 -13.04
N GLY A 130 17.53 -5.72 -11.74
CA GLY A 130 17.47 -4.59 -10.83
C GLY A 130 18.42 -3.45 -11.18
N ASN A 131 19.65 -3.76 -11.62
CA ASN A 131 20.62 -2.72 -11.98
C ASN A 131 20.13 -1.89 -13.17
N ALA A 132 19.61 -2.53 -14.21
CA ALA A 132 19.04 -1.82 -15.37
C ALA A 132 17.81 -0.99 -14.99
N LEU A 133 16.95 -1.53 -14.12
CA LEU A 133 15.77 -0.85 -13.62
C LEU A 133 16.13 0.41 -12.82
N PHE A 134 16.97 0.28 -11.79
CA PHE A 134 17.28 1.40 -10.91
C PHE A 134 18.12 2.46 -11.62
N LYS A 135 19.02 2.06 -12.52
CA LYS A 135 19.67 3.04 -13.40
C LYS A 135 18.64 3.91 -14.13
N LYS A 136 17.62 3.27 -14.74
CA LYS A 136 16.60 3.99 -15.49
C LYS A 136 15.68 4.84 -14.59
N ILE A 137 15.32 4.34 -13.39
CA ILE A 137 14.56 5.12 -12.40
C ILE A 137 15.34 6.37 -12.01
N PHE A 138 16.63 6.26 -11.73
CA PHE A 138 17.47 7.39 -11.32
C PHE A 138 17.66 8.41 -12.46
N ASP A 139 17.86 7.93 -13.70
CA ASP A 139 17.92 8.81 -14.87
C ASP A 139 16.63 9.62 -15.03
N ASP A 140 15.45 8.97 -14.86
CA ASP A 140 14.15 9.64 -14.98
C ASP A 140 13.86 10.58 -13.78
N ILE A 141 14.26 10.20 -12.55
CA ILE A 141 14.17 11.08 -11.36
C ILE A 141 15.07 12.33 -11.54
N ALA A 142 16.29 12.16 -12.00
CA ALA A 142 17.21 13.27 -12.24
C ALA A 142 16.65 14.26 -13.28
N ALA A 143 15.89 13.77 -14.26
CA ALA A 143 15.24 14.60 -15.28
C ALA A 143 13.92 15.26 -14.85
N ALA A 144 13.37 14.89 -13.67
CA ALA A 144 12.10 15.39 -13.16
C ALA A 144 12.07 16.90 -12.98
N LYS A 145 10.92 17.52 -13.29
CA LYS A 145 10.74 18.97 -13.25
C LYS A 145 9.58 19.46 -12.38
N LYS A 146 8.60 18.58 -12.08
CA LYS A 146 7.37 18.98 -11.37
C LYS A 146 7.17 18.17 -10.10
N SER A 147 7.16 16.84 -10.21
CA SER A 147 6.82 15.99 -9.07
C SER A 147 7.45 14.58 -9.16
N ILE A 148 7.81 14.04 -8.02
CA ILE A 148 8.29 12.66 -7.85
C ILE A 148 7.48 12.02 -6.72
N HIS A 149 6.69 11.01 -7.04
CA HIS A 149 5.90 10.24 -6.10
C HIS A 149 6.42 8.81 -6.04
N ILE A 150 6.81 8.37 -4.85
CA ILE A 150 7.43 7.06 -4.61
C ILE A 150 6.63 6.32 -3.56
N GLU A 151 6.27 5.07 -3.85
CA GLU A 151 5.59 4.16 -2.95
C GLU A 151 6.26 2.78 -3.04
N PHE A 152 6.88 2.34 -1.95
CA PHE A 152 7.51 1.03 -1.88
C PHE A 152 7.16 0.29 -0.59
N TYR A 153 6.96 -1.02 -0.71
CA TYR A 153 6.87 -1.89 0.45
C TYR A 153 8.17 -1.86 1.26
N THR A 154 9.30 -2.01 0.56
CA THR A 154 10.62 -2.01 1.21
C THR A 154 11.50 -0.93 0.61
N ILE A 155 12.03 -0.07 1.49
CA ILE A 155 13.20 0.78 1.22
C ILE A 155 14.19 0.44 2.33
N TYR A 156 15.39 -0.05 1.99
CA TYR A 156 16.42 -0.33 2.99
C TYR A 156 17.39 0.84 3.16
N ASN A 157 17.95 0.94 4.35
CA ASN A 157 19.07 1.85 4.62
C ASN A 157 20.38 1.16 4.23
N ASP A 158 20.57 0.92 2.93
CA ASP A 158 21.73 0.33 2.30
C ASP A 158 22.25 1.23 1.16
N GLN A 159 23.14 0.74 0.30
CA GLN A 159 23.75 1.58 -0.71
C GLN A 159 22.70 2.17 -1.66
N ILE A 160 21.85 1.35 -2.29
CA ILE A 160 20.83 1.83 -3.26
C ILE A 160 19.77 2.71 -2.61
N GLY A 161 19.39 2.40 -1.35
CA GLY A 161 18.45 3.21 -0.59
C GLY A 161 18.97 4.60 -0.28
N ASN A 162 20.26 4.70 0.06
CA ASN A 162 20.93 5.99 0.27
C ASN A 162 21.14 6.75 -1.04
N GLU A 163 21.51 6.08 -2.14
CA GLU A 163 21.59 6.69 -3.48
C GLU A 163 20.25 7.31 -3.88
N LEU A 164 19.13 6.56 -3.71
CA LEU A 164 17.78 7.06 -3.98
C LEU A 164 17.46 8.27 -3.11
N ARG A 165 17.67 8.18 -1.78
CA ARG A 165 17.40 9.27 -0.84
C ARG A 165 18.14 10.55 -1.25
N THR A 166 19.44 10.47 -1.48
CA THR A 166 20.27 11.62 -1.87
C THR A 166 19.75 12.29 -3.13
N LEU A 167 19.36 11.50 -4.14
CA LEU A 167 18.81 12.04 -5.38
C LEU A 167 17.46 12.73 -5.16
N LEU A 168 16.60 12.18 -4.28
CA LEU A 168 15.33 12.80 -3.92
C LEU A 168 15.52 14.11 -3.15
N GLU A 169 16.49 14.18 -2.24
CA GLU A 169 16.87 15.38 -1.51
C GLU A 169 17.34 16.48 -2.46
N GLN A 170 18.19 16.15 -3.43
CA GLN A 170 18.62 17.07 -4.47
C GLN A 170 17.44 17.63 -5.28
N LYS A 171 16.52 16.76 -5.72
CA LYS A 171 15.34 17.19 -6.48
C LYS A 171 14.39 18.05 -5.66
N ALA A 172 14.20 17.75 -4.39
CA ALA A 172 13.41 18.57 -3.47
C ALA A 172 14.04 19.96 -3.28
N ALA A 173 15.36 20.04 -3.11
CA ALA A 173 16.08 21.31 -3.02
C ALA A 173 16.01 22.14 -4.32
N GLU A 174 15.85 21.47 -5.49
CA GLU A 174 15.58 22.13 -6.78
C GLU A 174 14.13 22.65 -6.92
N GLY A 175 13.25 22.40 -5.93
CA GLY A 175 11.85 22.82 -5.94
C GLY A 175 10.90 21.81 -6.58
N VAL A 176 11.33 20.59 -6.89
CA VAL A 176 10.47 19.49 -7.35
C VAL A 176 9.66 18.96 -6.17
N GLU A 177 8.35 18.75 -6.33
CA GLU A 177 7.51 18.14 -5.29
C GLU A 177 7.88 16.67 -5.11
N VAL A 178 8.49 16.32 -3.97
CA VAL A 178 8.89 14.95 -3.67
C VAL A 178 8.03 14.39 -2.55
N ARG A 179 7.39 13.23 -2.79
CA ARG A 179 6.61 12.47 -1.79
C ARG A 179 7.03 11.02 -1.77
N VAL A 180 7.42 10.53 -0.59
CA VAL A 180 7.82 9.14 -0.36
C VAL A 180 6.85 8.47 0.60
N LEU A 181 6.22 7.39 0.17
CA LEU A 181 5.37 6.53 0.98
C LEU A 181 6.06 5.16 1.12
N TYR A 182 6.21 4.67 2.34
CA TYR A 182 6.87 3.40 2.60
C TYR A 182 6.13 2.57 3.65
N ASP A 183 6.18 1.24 3.53
CA ASP A 183 5.65 0.38 4.59
C ASP A 183 6.68 0.25 5.71
N SER A 184 6.28 0.55 6.94
CA SER A 184 7.18 0.54 8.10
C SER A 184 7.69 -0.84 8.47
N TRP A 185 6.93 -1.90 8.20
CA TRP A 185 7.35 -3.28 8.43
C TRP A 185 8.25 -3.79 7.30
N GLY A 186 7.88 -3.50 6.06
CA GLY A 186 8.71 -3.83 4.90
C GLY A 186 10.05 -3.10 4.91
N SER A 187 10.09 -1.91 5.50
CA SER A 187 11.27 -1.05 5.61
C SER A 187 11.87 -1.05 7.02
N MET A 188 11.84 -2.19 7.73
CA MET A 188 12.49 -2.31 9.05
C MET A 188 13.96 -1.92 8.97
N GLY A 189 14.40 -1.02 9.88
CA GLY A 189 15.75 -0.43 9.88
C GLY A 189 15.82 0.95 9.22
N VAL A 190 14.74 1.40 8.55
CA VAL A 190 14.58 2.79 8.13
C VAL A 190 13.74 3.52 9.19
N TRP A 191 14.42 4.25 10.06
CA TRP A 191 13.75 5.10 11.05
C TRP A 191 13.23 6.37 10.40
N PRO A 192 12.21 7.04 10.96
CA PRO A 192 11.72 8.32 10.43
C PRO A 192 12.82 9.35 10.18
N SER A 193 13.89 9.35 11.00
CA SER A 193 15.06 10.21 10.85
C SER A 193 15.86 9.98 9.57
N PHE A 194 15.69 8.84 8.90
CA PHE A 194 16.29 8.59 7.58
C PHE A 194 15.87 9.63 6.52
N TYR A 195 14.69 10.23 6.72
CA TYR A 195 14.14 11.24 5.81
C TYR A 195 14.12 12.66 6.39
N ASP A 196 14.85 12.93 7.48
CA ASP A 196 14.82 14.28 8.09
C ASP A 196 15.37 15.33 7.13
N HIS A 197 16.51 15.07 6.50
CA HIS A 197 17.07 15.99 5.52
C HIS A 197 16.16 16.20 4.29
N LEU A 198 15.49 15.15 3.81
CA LEU A 198 14.47 15.29 2.76
C LEU A 198 13.37 16.28 3.18
N ARG A 199 12.91 16.22 4.44
CA ARG A 199 11.89 17.14 4.96
C ARG A 199 12.41 18.56 5.11
N GLU A 200 13.66 18.73 5.54
CA GLU A 200 14.32 20.04 5.66
C GLU A 200 14.42 20.78 4.32
N VAL A 201 14.65 20.04 3.23
CA VAL A 201 14.72 20.60 1.88
C VAL A 201 13.37 20.68 1.16
N GLY A 202 12.25 20.44 1.86
CA GLY A 202 10.90 20.65 1.34
C GLY A 202 10.23 19.40 0.77
N GLY A 203 10.84 18.23 0.86
CA GLY A 203 10.21 16.96 0.50
C GLY A 203 9.34 16.39 1.62
N TYR A 204 8.61 15.31 1.34
CA TYR A 204 7.73 14.64 2.28
C TYR A 204 8.01 13.13 2.30
N ALA A 205 8.02 12.55 3.50
CA ALA A 205 8.09 11.11 3.67
C ALA A 205 7.16 10.67 4.80
N ALA A 206 6.35 9.63 4.55
CA ALA A 206 5.38 9.11 5.50
C ALA A 206 5.33 7.57 5.46
N PRO A 207 5.12 6.91 6.60
CA PRO A 207 4.80 5.50 6.63
C PRO A 207 3.34 5.26 6.23
N PHE A 208 3.09 4.17 5.50
CA PHE A 208 1.74 3.81 5.05
C PHE A 208 0.81 3.51 6.23
N LEU A 209 -0.31 4.22 6.30
CA LEU A 209 -1.40 4.05 7.27
C LEU A 209 -0.99 4.07 8.75
N MET A 210 0.26 4.41 9.08
CA MET A 210 0.65 4.58 10.48
C MET A 210 0.30 5.98 10.96
N SER A 211 -0.35 6.05 12.14
CA SER A 211 -0.49 7.33 12.84
C SER A 211 0.88 7.80 13.35
N GLN A 212 1.27 9.02 13.04
CA GLN A 212 2.50 9.62 13.55
C GLN A 212 2.51 9.74 15.08
N SER A 213 1.35 9.64 15.73
CA SER A 213 1.18 9.81 17.19
C SER A 213 1.06 8.50 17.98
N ASN A 214 0.90 7.34 17.33
CA ASN A 214 0.71 6.06 18.03
C ASN A 214 1.92 5.14 17.86
N PHE A 215 2.80 5.13 18.86
CA PHE A 215 3.91 4.17 19.03
C PHE A 215 3.45 2.68 19.01
N PHE A 216 2.15 2.43 19.13
CA PHE A 216 1.54 1.11 19.24
C PHE A 216 0.48 0.87 18.16
N ASP A 217 0.82 1.09 16.88
CA ASP A 217 -0.07 0.64 15.81
C ASP A 217 0.20 -0.83 15.46
N PHE A 218 -0.49 -1.72 16.19
CA PHE A 218 -0.34 -3.18 16.10
C PHE A 218 -1.07 -3.81 14.89
N ARG A 219 -1.50 -3.01 13.90
CA ARG A 219 -2.25 -3.51 12.74
C ARG A 219 -1.33 -4.17 11.71
N ILE A 220 -0.88 -5.38 11.99
CA ILE A 220 0.05 -6.14 11.14
C ILE A 220 -0.54 -6.44 9.75
N ASN A 221 -1.87 -6.60 9.63
CA ASN A 221 -2.52 -7.03 8.40
C ASN A 221 -2.67 -5.95 7.33
N TYR A 222 -2.45 -4.68 7.65
CA TYR A 222 -2.58 -3.57 6.72
C TYR A 222 -1.20 -3.14 6.25
N ARG A 223 -0.65 -3.92 5.29
CA ARG A 223 0.66 -3.66 4.68
C ARG A 223 0.49 -3.14 3.27
N ASP A 224 1.36 -2.26 2.87
CA ASP A 224 1.43 -1.78 1.51
C ASP A 224 2.50 -2.53 0.71
N HIS A 225 2.08 -3.52 -0.08
CA HIS A 225 3.01 -4.31 -0.89
C HIS A 225 3.18 -3.78 -2.31
N ARG A 226 2.87 -2.50 -2.55
CA ARG A 226 3.05 -1.85 -3.86
C ARG A 226 4.47 -1.35 -4.05
N LYS A 227 4.85 -1.20 -5.29
CA LYS A 227 6.09 -0.59 -5.75
C LYS A 227 5.70 0.28 -6.92
N ILE A 228 5.53 1.56 -6.66
CA ILE A 228 5.08 2.57 -7.63
C ILE A 228 6.04 3.74 -7.60
N VAL A 229 6.46 4.20 -8.79
CA VAL A 229 7.10 5.50 -8.94
C VAL A 229 6.34 6.26 -10.01
N VAL A 230 5.99 7.51 -9.75
CA VAL A 230 5.41 8.40 -10.75
C VAL A 230 6.21 9.69 -10.80
N ILE A 231 6.64 10.05 -12.00
CA ILE A 231 7.47 11.21 -12.25
C ILE A 231 6.71 12.14 -13.19
N ASP A 232 6.53 13.39 -12.78
CA ASP A 232 5.85 14.47 -13.50
C ASP A 232 4.42 14.14 -13.98
N GLY A 233 3.83 13.02 -13.48
CA GLY A 233 2.56 12.50 -13.96
C GLY A 233 2.61 11.87 -15.36
N GLU A 234 3.79 11.76 -15.98
CA GLU A 234 4.01 11.32 -17.34
C GLU A 234 4.73 9.99 -17.45
N ILE A 235 5.62 9.67 -16.49
CA ILE A 235 6.37 8.43 -16.40
C ILE A 235 5.94 7.68 -15.15
N GLY A 236 5.62 6.41 -15.30
CA GLY A 236 5.22 5.54 -14.19
C GLY A 236 6.00 4.24 -14.15
N TYR A 237 6.31 3.76 -12.96
CA TYR A 237 6.92 2.46 -12.74
C TYR A 237 6.03 1.64 -11.82
N VAL A 238 5.90 0.34 -12.11
CA VAL A 238 5.19 -0.62 -11.27
C VAL A 238 5.74 -2.02 -11.46
N GLY A 239 5.92 -2.75 -10.36
CA GLY A 239 6.42 -4.13 -10.46
C GLY A 239 6.77 -4.76 -9.13
N GLY A 240 7.69 -5.73 -9.15
CA GLY A 240 8.02 -6.55 -7.99
C GLY A 240 9.29 -6.11 -7.25
N PHE A 241 10.24 -5.42 -7.90
CA PHE A 241 11.47 -4.97 -7.25
C PHE A 241 11.20 -3.95 -6.13
N ASN A 242 11.79 -4.18 -4.96
CA ASN A 242 11.89 -3.18 -3.89
C ASN A 242 13.24 -2.42 -3.96
N VAL A 243 13.41 -1.41 -3.12
CA VAL A 243 14.66 -0.66 -2.98
C VAL A 243 15.55 -1.33 -1.94
N GLY A 244 16.62 -1.96 -2.41
CA GLY A 244 17.57 -2.65 -1.58
C GLY A 244 18.64 -3.36 -2.40
N ASP A 245 19.87 -3.42 -1.88
CA ASP A 245 21.05 -4.00 -2.54
C ASP A 245 20.86 -5.48 -2.90
N GLN A 246 20.04 -6.20 -2.14
CA GLN A 246 19.71 -7.59 -2.46
C GLN A 246 18.99 -7.73 -3.81
N TYR A 247 18.16 -6.77 -4.19
CA TYR A 247 17.42 -6.78 -5.47
C TYR A 247 18.31 -6.46 -6.67
N LEU A 248 19.53 -5.97 -6.41
CA LEU A 248 20.56 -5.72 -7.43
C LEU A 248 21.59 -6.85 -7.52
N GLY A 249 21.42 -7.91 -6.70
CA GLY A 249 22.40 -9.00 -6.62
C GLY A 249 23.69 -8.61 -5.87
N ARG A 250 23.69 -7.51 -5.12
CA ARG A 250 24.88 -7.03 -4.36
C ARG A 250 25.06 -7.78 -3.04
N VAL A 251 24.07 -8.56 -2.59
CA VAL A 251 24.11 -9.31 -1.33
C VAL A 251 24.30 -10.81 -1.64
N PRO A 252 25.49 -11.39 -1.40
CA PRO A 252 25.81 -12.78 -1.80
C PRO A 252 24.84 -13.82 -1.26
N LYS A 253 24.29 -13.63 -0.07
CA LYS A 253 23.33 -14.54 0.58
C LYS A 253 22.09 -14.80 -0.30
N PHE A 254 21.64 -13.82 -1.09
CA PHE A 254 20.43 -13.93 -1.91
C PHE A 254 20.73 -14.29 -3.36
N GLY A 255 22.02 -14.23 -3.77
CA GLY A 255 22.43 -14.50 -5.13
C GLY A 255 21.85 -13.50 -6.15
N PRO A 256 21.81 -13.87 -7.43
CA PRO A 256 21.23 -13.03 -8.46
C PRO A 256 19.70 -12.96 -8.28
N TRP A 257 19.17 -11.72 -8.21
CA TRP A 257 17.74 -11.49 -8.04
C TRP A 257 17.07 -11.22 -9.38
N ARG A 258 15.96 -11.91 -9.66
CA ARG A 258 15.13 -11.68 -10.83
C ARG A 258 13.70 -11.40 -10.43
N ASP A 259 13.16 -10.30 -10.89
CA ASP A 259 11.75 -9.92 -10.74
C ASP A 259 11.28 -9.27 -12.05
N THR A 260 10.06 -8.75 -12.10
CA THR A 260 9.54 -8.04 -13.27
C THR A 260 9.01 -6.67 -12.86
N HIS A 261 9.45 -5.64 -13.58
CA HIS A 261 9.03 -4.25 -13.37
C HIS A 261 8.76 -3.58 -14.71
N LEU A 262 7.73 -2.77 -14.75
CA LEU A 262 7.33 -2.02 -15.93
C LEU A 262 7.68 -0.55 -15.77
N ARG A 263 8.17 0.07 -16.83
CA ARG A 263 8.17 1.51 -17.04
C ARG A 263 7.13 1.85 -18.09
N ILE A 264 6.23 2.76 -17.77
CA ILE A 264 5.11 3.17 -18.62
C ILE A 264 5.24 4.66 -18.88
N VAL A 265 5.09 5.06 -20.13
CA VAL A 265 4.99 6.48 -20.53
C VAL A 265 3.67 6.65 -21.29
N GLY A 266 2.84 7.57 -20.85
CA GLY A 266 1.55 7.84 -21.46
C GLY A 266 0.36 7.74 -20.52
N GLY A 267 -0.84 7.63 -21.04
CA GLY A 267 -2.09 7.68 -20.28
C GLY A 267 -2.24 6.63 -19.16
N GLY A 268 -1.53 5.50 -19.27
CA GLY A 268 -1.52 4.44 -18.24
C GLY A 268 -0.96 4.89 -16.90
N VAL A 269 -0.10 5.91 -16.89
CA VAL A 269 0.49 6.49 -15.67
C VAL A 269 -0.59 7.08 -14.75
N TYR A 270 -1.70 7.55 -15.30
CA TYR A 270 -2.81 8.10 -14.52
C TYR A 270 -3.36 7.11 -13.48
N GLY A 271 -3.43 5.82 -13.81
CA GLY A 271 -3.86 4.78 -12.87
C GLY A 271 -2.92 4.68 -11.67
N LEU A 272 -1.61 4.72 -11.91
CA LEU A 272 -0.59 4.67 -10.86
C LEU A 272 -0.62 5.94 -10.00
N GLN A 273 -0.72 7.12 -10.64
CA GLN A 273 -0.83 8.40 -9.95
C GLN A 273 -2.06 8.45 -9.05
N ARG A 274 -3.22 8.02 -9.55
CA ARG A 274 -4.46 7.94 -8.77
C ARG A 274 -4.30 7.02 -7.56
N ARG A 275 -3.63 5.88 -7.75
CA ARG A 275 -3.40 4.93 -6.66
C ARG A 275 -2.50 5.53 -5.59
N PHE A 276 -1.34 6.07 -5.97
CA PHE A 276 -0.44 6.75 -5.06
C PHE A 276 -1.13 7.84 -4.24
N ILE A 277 -1.88 8.75 -4.90
CA ILE A 277 -2.60 9.82 -4.20
C ILE A 277 -3.61 9.26 -3.19
N GLY A 278 -4.28 8.15 -3.56
CA GLY A 278 -5.20 7.44 -2.67
C GLY A 278 -4.53 6.96 -1.38
N ASP A 279 -3.40 6.31 -1.52
CA ASP A 279 -2.64 5.75 -0.41
C ASP A 279 -1.95 6.83 0.41
N TRP A 280 -1.42 7.87 -0.25
CA TRP A 280 -0.86 9.06 0.41
C TRP A 280 -1.89 9.75 1.32
N ASN A 281 -3.04 10.10 0.77
CA ASN A 281 -4.07 10.81 1.55
C ASN A 281 -4.71 9.95 2.67
N ALA A 282 -4.67 8.64 2.54
CA ALA A 282 -5.10 7.73 3.60
C ALA A 282 -4.09 7.64 4.75
N SER A 283 -2.83 7.95 4.46
CA SER A 283 -1.71 7.86 5.40
C SER A 283 -1.43 9.17 6.13
N MET A 284 -1.88 10.30 5.56
CA MET A 284 -1.80 11.64 6.14
C MET A 284 -3.09 11.99 6.92
#